data_6ddc985ad89c4a14ddc6026b4133c21b
#
_entry.id   6ddc985ad89c4a14ddc6026b4133c21b
#
_cell.length_a   1.000
_cell.length_b   1.000
_cell.length_c   1.000
_cell.angle_alpha   90.00
_cell.angle_beta   90.00
_cell.angle_gamma   90.00
#
_symmetry.space_group_name_H-M   'P 1'
#
loop_
_entity.id
_entity.type
_entity.pdbx_description
1 polymer ?
#
loop_
_entity_poly.entity_id
_entity_poly.type
_entity_poly.pdbx_seq_one_letter_code
_entity_poly.pdbx_strand_id
1 'polypeptide(L)'
;MSAADGTPQFRQLWPTQFMSLRLPGNEQANPVLADFLLTQNVENDDMTTNYTASNLFVSDHPAVIWLRQCCDRAVLDYAGEMGISYEVEWVLQGWGNVNMKGDYHNLHNHPHSWLSGTYYVAIPDQSDSSMFRSDLNPA
;
A
#
# COMPACT_ATOMS: atom_id res chain seq x y z
N MET A 1 -17.05 -27.50 -29.22
CA MET A 1 -17.68 -26.20 -28.90
C MET A 1 -17.64 -25.37 -30.17
N SER A 2 -18.79 -25.25 -30.84
CA SER A 2 -18.92 -24.56 -32.13
C SER A 2 -18.85 -23.04 -31.88
N ALA A 3 -17.88 -22.37 -32.50
CA ALA A 3 -17.91 -20.92 -32.65
C ALA A 3 -18.94 -20.60 -33.70
N ALA A 4 -20.17 -20.43 -33.29
CA ALA A 4 -21.21 -19.92 -34.16
C ALA A 4 -21.00 -18.41 -34.34
N ASP A 5 -20.99 -17.96 -35.58
CA ASP A 5 -21.21 -16.61 -36.12
C ASP A 5 -20.01 -15.62 -36.18
N GLY A 6 -18.79 -15.98 -35.90
CA GLY A 6 -17.64 -15.07 -36.05
C GLY A 6 -17.61 -13.84 -35.13
N THR A 7 -18.48 -13.77 -34.13
CA THR A 7 -18.49 -12.67 -33.14
C THR A 7 -17.34 -12.86 -32.14
N PRO A 8 -16.44 -11.89 -31.95
CA PRO A 8 -15.36 -12.00 -30.97
C PRO A 8 -15.92 -12.18 -29.57
N GLN A 9 -15.37 -13.16 -28.84
CA GLN A 9 -15.67 -13.38 -27.43
C GLN A 9 -14.47 -12.98 -26.60
N PHE A 10 -14.66 -12.00 -25.68
CA PHE A 10 -13.64 -11.55 -24.75
C PHE A 10 -13.81 -12.28 -23.41
N ARG A 11 -12.72 -12.77 -22.86
CA ARG A 11 -12.68 -13.42 -21.54
C ARG A 11 -11.50 -12.90 -20.76
N GLN A 12 -11.72 -12.62 -19.48
CA GLN A 12 -10.63 -12.36 -18.53
C GLN A 12 -10.17 -13.69 -17.96
N LEU A 13 -8.90 -14.06 -18.18
CA LEU A 13 -8.38 -15.35 -17.75
C LEU A 13 -7.66 -15.30 -16.41
N TRP A 14 -7.02 -14.22 -16.06
CA TRP A 14 -6.31 -14.03 -14.77
C TRP A 14 -6.45 -12.57 -14.31
N PRO A 15 -7.63 -12.17 -13.81
CA PRO A 15 -7.81 -10.83 -13.28
C PRO A 15 -6.94 -10.66 -12.02
N THR A 16 -6.18 -9.57 -11.96
CA THR A 16 -5.51 -9.16 -10.73
C THR A 16 -6.53 -8.49 -9.82
N GLN A 17 -6.72 -9.02 -8.62
CA GLN A 17 -7.57 -8.40 -7.63
C GLN A 17 -6.86 -7.19 -7.02
N PHE A 18 -7.59 -6.11 -6.89
CA PHE A 18 -7.13 -4.89 -6.24
C PHE A 18 -8.17 -4.43 -5.23
N MET A 19 -7.74 -4.16 -4.00
CA MET A 19 -8.59 -3.63 -2.94
C MET A 19 -8.14 -2.23 -2.56
N SER A 20 -9.10 -1.33 -2.42
CA SER A 20 -8.89 0.02 -1.91
C SER A 20 -9.92 0.31 -0.83
N LEU A 21 -9.48 0.79 0.33
CA LEU A 21 -10.37 1.13 1.43
C LEU A 21 -9.85 2.33 2.21
N ARG A 22 -10.78 3.04 2.86
CA ARG A 22 -10.45 4.04 3.86
C ARG A 22 -10.46 3.37 5.23
N LEU A 23 -9.36 3.47 5.97
CA LEU A 23 -9.25 2.85 7.28
C LEU A 23 -10.13 3.59 8.30
N PRO A 24 -10.93 2.87 9.11
CA PRO A 24 -11.77 3.49 10.12
C PRO A 24 -10.92 4.14 11.21
N GLY A 25 -11.26 5.37 11.61
CA GLY A 25 -10.50 6.13 12.62
C GLY A 25 -9.22 6.79 12.10
N ASN A 26 -8.99 6.81 10.78
CA ASN A 26 -7.81 7.41 10.17
C ASN A 26 -7.67 8.91 10.47
N GLU A 27 -8.77 9.64 10.65
CA GLU A 27 -8.74 11.08 10.95
C GLU A 27 -8.06 11.40 12.28
N GLN A 28 -8.22 10.51 13.27
CA GLN A 28 -7.57 10.63 14.58
C GLN A 28 -6.16 10.01 14.58
N ALA A 29 -5.97 8.92 13.87
CA ALA A 29 -4.72 8.15 13.89
C ALA A 29 -3.64 8.77 13.00
N ASN A 30 -4.01 9.34 11.85
CA ASN A 30 -3.03 9.84 10.89
C ASN A 30 -2.13 10.94 11.43
N PRO A 31 -2.60 11.98 12.14
CA PRO A 31 -1.71 12.99 12.71
C PRO A 31 -0.67 12.37 13.66
N VAL A 32 -1.11 11.46 14.52
CA VAL A 32 -0.24 10.79 15.50
C VAL A 32 0.77 9.86 14.80
N LEU A 33 0.32 9.16 13.75
CA LEU A 33 1.19 8.29 12.97
C LEU A 33 2.21 9.09 12.14
N ALA A 34 1.79 10.23 11.58
CA ALA A 34 2.69 11.13 10.86
C ALA A 34 3.79 11.67 11.77
N ASP A 35 3.43 12.18 12.95
CA ASP A 35 4.41 12.65 13.94
C ASP A 35 5.39 11.54 14.33
N PHE A 36 4.89 10.33 14.57
CA PHE A 36 5.73 9.18 14.87
C PHE A 36 6.71 8.86 13.73
N LEU A 37 6.22 8.79 12.48
CA LEU A 37 7.06 8.48 11.32
C LEU A 37 8.13 9.54 11.08
N LEU A 38 7.80 10.82 11.29
CA LEU A 38 8.77 11.91 11.20
C LEU A 38 9.92 11.76 12.22
N THR A 39 9.63 11.24 13.41
CA THR A 39 10.68 10.99 14.42
C THR A 39 11.56 9.79 14.07
N GLN A 40 11.06 8.85 13.26
CA GLN A 40 11.81 7.66 12.83
C GLN A 40 12.58 7.90 11.53
N ASN A 41 12.37 9.05 10.89
CA ASN A 41 13.01 9.37 9.62
C ASN A 41 14.53 9.54 9.84
N VAL A 42 15.29 8.61 9.28
CA VAL A 42 16.75 8.69 9.24
C VAL A 42 17.12 9.27 7.89
N GLU A 43 17.74 10.43 7.88
CA GLU A 43 18.31 11.01 6.66
C GLU A 43 19.33 10.04 6.08
N ASN A 44 19.13 9.65 4.83
CA ASN A 44 20.00 8.77 4.10
C ASN A 44 20.29 9.43 2.75
N ASP A 45 21.46 10.04 2.62
CA ASP A 45 21.83 10.92 1.51
C ASP A 45 21.84 10.23 0.13
N ASP A 46 21.86 8.89 0.12
CA ASP A 46 22.02 8.11 -1.11
C ASP A 46 20.74 7.37 -1.55
N MET A 47 19.62 7.57 -0.88
CA MET A 47 18.41 6.82 -1.17
C MET A 47 17.26 7.72 -1.63
N THR A 48 16.58 7.29 -2.67
CA THR A 48 15.35 7.91 -3.18
C THR A 48 14.17 7.78 -2.20
N THR A 49 14.35 7.01 -1.13
CA THR A 49 13.35 6.75 -0.10
C THR A 49 14.02 6.39 1.21
N ASN A 50 13.59 7.02 2.29
CA ASN A 50 14.04 6.68 3.64
C ASN A 50 13.25 5.48 4.16
N TYR A 51 13.94 4.35 4.29
CA TYR A 51 13.38 3.15 4.93
C TYR A 51 13.75 3.14 6.41
N THR A 52 12.79 2.81 7.26
CA THR A 52 13.12 2.46 8.63
C THR A 52 13.91 1.15 8.64
N ALA A 53 15.00 1.10 9.39
CA ALA A 53 15.88 -0.07 9.43
C ALA A 53 15.22 -1.33 10.02
N SER A 54 14.03 -1.21 10.60
CA SER A 54 13.30 -2.29 11.26
C SER A 54 11.86 -2.36 10.77
N ASN A 55 11.24 -3.53 10.94
CA ASN A 55 9.82 -3.70 10.67
C ASN A 55 8.99 -2.75 11.55
N LEU A 56 8.27 -1.83 10.92
CA LEU A 56 7.40 -0.86 11.60
C LEU A 56 6.40 -1.55 12.55
N PHE A 57 5.86 -2.69 12.13
CA PHE A 57 4.79 -3.39 12.85
C PHE A 57 5.25 -4.10 14.15
N VAL A 58 6.53 -4.08 14.48
CA VAL A 58 7.01 -4.53 15.80
C VAL A 58 6.93 -3.44 16.88
N SER A 59 6.64 -2.19 16.48
CA SER A 59 6.48 -1.07 17.40
C SER A 59 5.21 -1.23 18.25
N ASP A 60 5.33 -0.86 19.52
CA ASP A 60 4.22 -0.78 20.48
C ASP A 60 3.52 0.60 20.50
N HIS A 61 3.92 1.49 19.60
CA HIS A 61 3.30 2.81 19.47
C HIS A 61 1.81 2.68 19.12
N PRO A 62 0.89 3.38 19.83
CA PRO A 62 -0.55 3.16 19.67
C PRO A 62 -1.07 3.32 18.24
N ALA A 63 -0.55 4.31 17.49
CA ALA A 63 -0.96 4.51 16.10
C ALA A 63 -0.46 3.37 15.17
N VAL A 64 0.68 2.75 15.48
CA VAL A 64 1.19 1.60 14.74
C VAL A 64 0.38 0.34 15.07
N ILE A 65 0.02 0.15 16.34
CA ILE A 65 -0.88 -0.94 16.75
C ILE A 65 -2.23 -0.84 16.02
N TRP A 66 -2.80 0.37 15.97
CA TRP A 66 -4.03 0.63 15.22
C TRP A 66 -3.85 0.28 13.72
N LEU A 67 -2.79 0.77 13.09
CA LEU A 67 -2.51 0.49 11.67
C LEU A 67 -2.35 -1.01 11.43
N ARG A 68 -1.62 -1.72 12.29
CA ARG A 68 -1.45 -3.18 12.21
C ARG A 68 -2.79 -3.89 12.24
N GLN A 69 -3.67 -3.54 13.18
CA GLN A 69 -5.01 -4.13 13.28
C GLN A 69 -5.85 -3.87 12.02
N CYS A 70 -5.74 -2.67 11.46
CA CYS A 70 -6.41 -2.35 10.19
C CYS A 70 -5.84 -3.18 9.02
N CYS A 71 -4.53 -3.36 8.95
CA CYS A 71 -3.90 -4.19 7.93
C CYS A 71 -4.28 -5.67 8.08
N ASP A 72 -4.28 -6.21 9.31
CA ASP A 72 -4.71 -7.58 9.57
C ASP A 72 -6.16 -7.79 9.11
N ARG A 73 -7.04 -6.85 9.39
CA ARG A 73 -8.42 -6.91 8.92
C ARG A 73 -8.51 -6.86 7.40
N ALA A 74 -7.73 -5.99 6.76
CA ALA A 74 -7.70 -5.88 5.31
C ALA A 74 -7.20 -7.18 4.64
N VAL A 75 -6.22 -7.86 5.24
CA VAL A 75 -5.75 -9.17 4.77
C VAL A 75 -6.87 -10.21 4.83
N LEU A 76 -7.62 -10.26 5.94
CA LEU A 76 -8.74 -11.17 6.09
C LEU A 76 -9.86 -10.90 5.08
N ASP A 77 -10.23 -9.63 4.90
CA ASP A 77 -11.27 -9.23 3.95
C ASP A 77 -10.86 -9.59 2.50
N TYR A 78 -9.58 -9.34 2.14
CA TYR A 78 -9.05 -9.72 0.84
C TYR A 78 -9.01 -11.23 0.64
N ALA A 79 -8.55 -11.98 1.63
CA ALA A 79 -8.51 -13.45 1.59
C ALA A 79 -9.92 -14.04 1.41
N GLY A 80 -10.91 -13.49 2.13
CA GLY A 80 -12.32 -13.89 2.00
C GLY A 80 -12.86 -13.65 0.59
N GLU A 81 -12.57 -12.50 -0.01
CA GLU A 81 -12.96 -12.19 -1.39
C GLU A 81 -12.31 -13.13 -2.41
N MET A 82 -11.09 -13.57 -2.13
CA MET A 82 -10.38 -14.57 -2.94
C MET A 82 -10.89 -16.01 -2.72
N GLY A 83 -11.91 -16.20 -1.88
CA GLY A 83 -12.49 -17.50 -1.58
C GLY A 83 -11.65 -18.36 -0.63
N ILE A 84 -10.70 -17.78 0.09
CA ILE A 84 -9.90 -18.47 1.10
C ILE A 84 -10.75 -18.62 2.36
N SER A 85 -11.20 -19.86 2.66
CA SER A 85 -12.08 -20.17 3.78
C SER A 85 -11.41 -21.00 4.88
N TYR A 86 -10.11 -21.26 4.75
CA TYR A 86 -9.31 -21.98 5.73
C TYR A 86 -8.42 -21.00 6.53
N GLU A 87 -7.93 -21.46 7.66
CA GLU A 87 -7.05 -20.67 8.51
C GLU A 87 -5.72 -20.41 7.81
N VAL A 88 -5.29 -19.17 7.81
CA VAL A 88 -4.03 -18.70 7.21
C VAL A 88 -3.24 -17.94 8.27
N GLU A 89 -1.97 -18.24 8.39
CA GLU A 89 -1.03 -17.46 9.18
C GLU A 89 -0.24 -16.53 8.25
N TRP A 90 0.00 -15.30 8.70
CA TRP A 90 0.82 -14.33 7.96
C TRP A 90 1.65 -13.48 8.90
N VAL A 91 2.65 -12.84 8.35
CA VAL A 91 3.46 -11.84 9.02
C VAL A 91 3.34 -10.52 8.26
N LEU A 92 3.03 -9.45 8.97
CA LEU A 92 3.10 -8.11 8.42
C LEU A 92 4.54 -7.61 8.51
N GLN A 93 5.06 -7.16 7.38
CA GLN A 93 6.31 -6.46 7.27
C GLN A 93 6.07 -5.11 6.62
N GLY A 94 6.52 -4.04 7.23
CA GLY A 94 6.30 -2.70 6.71
C GLY A 94 7.33 -1.70 7.21
N TRP A 95 7.39 -0.58 6.51
CA TRP A 95 8.23 0.56 6.82
C TRP A 95 7.47 1.85 6.50
N GLY A 96 7.88 2.94 7.14
CA GLY A 96 7.36 4.26 6.84
C GLY A 96 8.25 4.96 5.82
N ASN A 97 7.63 5.68 4.90
CA ASN A 97 8.31 6.54 3.94
C ASN A 97 7.90 7.98 4.17
N VAL A 98 8.89 8.85 4.30
CA VAL A 98 8.71 10.30 4.34
C VAL A 98 9.38 10.86 3.11
N ASN A 99 8.58 11.29 2.14
CA ASN A 99 9.06 11.81 0.86
C ASN A 99 9.01 13.33 0.86
N MET A 100 10.10 13.95 0.48
CA MET A 100 10.20 15.38 0.23
C MET A 100 9.89 15.69 -1.24
N LYS A 101 9.78 16.98 -1.58
CA LYS A 101 9.58 17.40 -2.97
C LYS A 101 10.74 16.92 -3.86
N GLY A 102 10.41 16.11 -4.85
CA GLY A 102 11.39 15.56 -5.79
C GLY A 102 11.80 14.11 -5.49
N ASP A 103 11.44 13.59 -4.33
CA ASP A 103 11.69 12.19 -4.00
C ASP A 103 10.77 11.28 -4.82
N TYR A 104 11.27 10.12 -5.16
CA TYR A 104 10.52 9.13 -5.93
C TYR A 104 10.95 7.71 -5.58
N HIS A 105 10.08 6.76 -5.86
CA HIS A 105 10.38 5.34 -5.78
C HIS A 105 10.72 4.81 -7.17
N ASN A 106 11.82 4.09 -7.29
CA ASN A 106 12.09 3.31 -8.48
C ASN A 106 11.06 2.19 -8.64
N LEU A 107 10.80 1.83 -9.90
CA LEU A 107 9.98 0.65 -10.19
C LEU A 107 10.61 -0.58 -9.56
N HIS A 108 9.87 -1.27 -8.71
CA HIS A 108 10.33 -2.44 -7.98
C HIS A 108 9.17 -3.40 -7.72
N ASN A 109 9.48 -4.59 -7.22
CA ASN A 109 8.52 -5.58 -6.80
C ASN A 109 8.88 -6.15 -5.42
N HIS A 110 7.94 -6.87 -4.84
CA HIS A 110 8.09 -7.55 -3.54
C HIS A 110 7.97 -9.08 -3.74
N PRO A 111 9.02 -9.76 -4.27
CA PRO A 111 8.91 -11.14 -4.74
C PRO A 111 8.60 -12.16 -3.65
N HIS A 112 8.81 -11.81 -2.39
CA HIS A 112 8.55 -12.70 -1.24
C HIS A 112 7.24 -12.38 -0.53
N SER A 113 6.44 -11.44 -1.04
CA SER A 113 5.17 -11.04 -0.45
C SER A 113 4.01 -11.59 -1.26
N TRP A 114 3.07 -12.25 -0.58
CA TRP A 114 1.81 -12.66 -1.19
C TRP A 114 0.90 -11.47 -1.49
N LEU A 115 0.80 -10.55 -0.53
CA LEU A 115 0.12 -9.27 -0.69
C LEU A 115 1.09 -8.12 -0.49
N SER A 116 0.88 -7.04 -1.22
CA SER A 116 1.58 -5.79 -1.03
C SER A 116 0.55 -4.67 -0.95
N GLY A 117 0.76 -3.71 -0.06
CA GLY A 117 -0.14 -2.58 0.12
C GLY A 117 0.60 -1.30 0.46
N THR A 118 -0.05 -0.18 0.17
CA THR A 118 0.42 1.15 0.55
C THR A 118 -0.67 1.87 1.32
N TYR A 119 -0.30 2.46 2.45
CA TYR A 119 -1.17 3.32 3.23
C TYR A 119 -0.66 4.76 3.18
N TYR A 120 -1.49 5.67 2.69
CA TYR A 120 -1.17 7.09 2.62
C TYR A 120 -1.62 7.77 3.91
N VAL A 121 -0.66 8.07 4.78
CA VAL A 121 -0.90 8.73 6.08
C VAL A 121 -1.23 10.21 5.86
N ALA A 122 -0.44 10.87 5.03
CA ALA A 122 -0.64 12.26 4.59
C ALA A 122 -0.20 12.39 3.14
N ILE A 123 -0.94 13.16 2.38
CA ILE A 123 -0.59 13.57 1.01
C ILE A 123 -0.69 15.09 0.94
N PRO A 124 0.18 15.76 0.16
CA PRO A 124 0.08 17.20 -0.08
C PRO A 124 -1.30 17.56 -0.62
N ASP A 125 -1.77 18.75 -0.28
CA ASP A 125 -3.03 19.26 -0.80
C ASP A 125 -2.94 19.38 -2.33
N GLN A 126 -3.98 18.91 -3.04
CA GLN A 126 -4.01 18.91 -4.52
C GLN A 126 -3.87 20.29 -5.16
N SER A 127 -3.95 21.37 -4.37
CA SER A 127 -3.66 22.72 -4.83
C SER A 127 -2.19 22.90 -5.25
N ASP A 128 -1.29 22.03 -4.82
CA ASP A 128 0.10 21.96 -5.28
C ASP A 128 0.27 20.87 -6.36
N SER A 129 -0.56 20.98 -7.40
CA SER A 129 -0.69 20.02 -8.51
C SER A 129 0.58 19.84 -9.36
N SER A 130 1.69 20.49 -8.99
CA SER A 130 2.99 20.25 -9.62
C SER A 130 3.62 18.89 -9.28
N MET A 131 3.04 18.13 -8.32
CA MET A 131 3.64 16.90 -7.77
C MET A 131 3.07 15.59 -8.31
N PHE A 132 1.92 15.60 -9.01
CA PHE A 132 1.32 14.40 -9.61
C PHE A 132 1.00 14.60 -11.09
N ARG A 133 2.01 14.95 -11.89
CA ARG A 133 1.94 14.63 -13.29
C ARG A 133 2.39 13.18 -13.48
N SER A 134 1.43 12.27 -13.58
CA SER A 134 1.68 11.01 -14.26
C SER A 134 1.81 11.32 -15.75
N ASP A 135 3.00 11.56 -16.22
CA ASP A 135 3.30 11.60 -17.66
C ASP A 135 3.28 10.18 -18.27
N LEU A 136 2.44 9.31 -17.72
CA LEU A 136 2.04 8.08 -18.37
C LEU A 136 0.95 8.43 -19.36
N ASN A 137 1.38 9.02 -20.46
CA ASN A 137 0.57 9.09 -21.66
C ASN A 137 0.82 7.79 -22.43
N PRO A 138 -0.14 6.86 -22.50
CA PRO A 138 -0.01 5.74 -23.43
C PRO A 138 -0.16 6.30 -24.83
N ALA A 139 0.87 6.18 -25.63
CA ALA A 139 0.83 6.38 -27.06
C ALA A 139 -0.10 5.35 -27.72
#